data_645f4457fe390b0c15e3a0ff3f351ca3
#
_entry.id   645f4457fe390b0c15e3a0ff3f351ca3
#
_cell.length_a   1.000
_cell.length_b   1.000
_cell.length_c   1.000
_cell.angle_alpha   90.00
_cell.angle_beta   90.00
_cell.angle_gamma   90.00
#
_symmetry.space_group_name_H-M   'P 1'
#
loop_
_entity.id
_entity.type
_entity.pdbx_description
1 polymer ?
#
loop_
_entity_poly.entity_id
_entity_poly.type
_entity_poly.pdbx_seq_one_letter_code
_entity_poly.pdbx_strand_id
1 'polypeptide(L)' 'MGKMQAVQEMINVFVASVVSLAVLFILTRLGGKRQIAQMN' A
#
# COMPACT_ATOMS: atom_id res chain seq x y z
N MET A 1 14.51 20.68 15.16
CA MET A 1 14.74 19.65 14.41
C MET A 1 14.15 18.37 14.85
N GLY A 2 14.15 18.04 16.09
CA GLY A 2 13.59 16.83 16.55
C GLY A 2 12.12 16.69 16.19
N LYS A 3 11.41 17.79 16.18
CA LYS A 3 10.02 17.73 15.85
C LYS A 3 9.79 17.26 14.45
N MET A 4 10.55 17.77 13.53
CA MET A 4 10.37 17.37 12.15
C MET A 4 10.70 15.90 11.96
N GLN A 5 11.67 15.42 12.66
CA GLN A 5 12.02 14.04 12.51
C GLN A 5 10.90 13.14 13.00
N ALA A 6 10.29 13.46 14.13
CA ALA A 6 9.24 12.64 14.66
C ALA A 6 8.06 12.61 13.69
N VAL A 7 7.72 13.76 13.16
CA VAL A 7 6.60 13.85 12.25
C VAL A 7 6.90 13.06 10.98
N GLN A 8 8.13 13.20 10.50
CA GLN A 8 8.50 12.51 9.29
C GLN A 8 8.40 11.00 9.49
N GLU A 9 8.81 10.52 10.65
CA GLU A 9 8.75 9.12 10.91
C GLU A 9 7.30 8.64 10.96
N MET A 10 6.44 9.44 11.55
CA MET A 10 5.05 9.05 11.63
C MET A 10 4.46 8.98 10.23
N ILE A 11 4.79 9.93 9.41
CA ILE A 11 4.28 9.96 8.06
C ILE A 11 4.78 8.74 7.29
N ASN A 12 6.05 8.40 7.50
CA ASN A 12 6.61 7.25 6.81
C ASN A 12 5.86 5.99 7.19
N VAL A 13 5.63 5.77 8.46
CA VAL A 13 4.96 4.58 8.92
C VAL A 13 3.52 4.57 8.39
N PHE A 14 2.89 5.73 8.41
CA PHE A 14 1.52 5.82 7.95
C PHE A 14 1.44 5.49 6.46
N VAL A 15 2.32 6.07 5.68
CA VAL A 15 2.33 5.85 4.25
C VAL A 15 2.61 4.38 3.96
N ALA A 16 3.56 3.81 4.67
CA ALA A 16 3.90 2.42 4.46
C ALA A 16 2.70 1.52 4.75
N SER A 17 1.97 1.84 5.81
CA SER A 17 0.81 1.05 6.16
C SER A 17 -0.25 1.15 5.08
N VAL A 18 -0.50 2.36 4.63
CA VAL A 18 -1.52 2.56 3.60
C VAL A 18 -1.14 1.84 2.33
N VAL A 19 0.13 1.92 1.95
CA VAL A 19 0.59 1.29 0.73
C VAL A 19 0.45 -0.22 0.86
N SER A 20 0.81 -0.77 2.03
CA SER A 20 0.72 -2.20 2.23
C SER A 20 -0.74 -2.65 2.10
N LEU A 21 -1.64 -1.91 2.72
CA LEU A 21 -3.05 -2.26 2.66
C LEU A 21 -3.55 -2.17 1.24
N ALA A 22 -3.12 -1.15 0.53
CA ALA A 22 -3.55 -0.96 -0.84
C ALA A 22 -3.09 -2.13 -1.71
N VAL A 23 -1.84 -2.53 -1.52
CA VAL A 23 -1.30 -3.61 -2.30
C VAL A 23 -2.06 -4.89 -2.00
N LEU A 24 -2.32 -5.14 -0.71
CA LEU A 24 -3.04 -6.32 -0.33
C LEU A 24 -4.43 -6.30 -0.94
N PHE A 25 -5.06 -5.16 -0.91
CA PHE A 25 -6.40 -5.03 -1.46
C PHE A 25 -6.38 -5.31 -2.95
N ILE A 26 -5.45 -4.73 -3.67
CA ILE A 26 -5.35 -4.91 -5.10
C ILE A 26 -5.06 -6.37 -5.43
N LEU A 27 -4.12 -6.96 -4.69
CA LEU A 27 -3.79 -8.33 -4.95
C LEU A 27 -4.99 -9.26 -4.73
N THR A 28 -5.76 -8.97 -3.70
CA THR A 28 -6.91 -9.79 -3.41
C THR A 28 -7.92 -9.68 -4.55
N ARG A 29 -8.12 -8.48 -5.05
CA ARG A 29 -9.08 -8.31 -6.13
C ARG A 29 -8.58 -8.93 -7.41
N LEU A 30 -7.33 -8.70 -7.73
CA LEU A 30 -6.79 -9.27 -8.95
C LEU A 30 -6.74 -10.77 -8.84
N GLY A 31 -6.46 -11.28 -7.66
CA GLY A 31 -6.40 -12.72 -7.49
C GLY A 31 -7.75 -13.35 -7.79
N GLY A 32 -8.80 -12.65 -7.44
CA GLY A 32 -10.11 -13.18 -7.67
C GLY A 32 -10.48 -13.17 -9.13
N LYS A 33 -9.98 -12.18 -9.85
CA LYS A 33 -10.28 -12.09 -11.25
C LYS A 33 -9.08 -12.35 -12.08
N ARG A 34 -8.37 -13.37 -11.77
CA ARG A 34 -7.21 -13.62 -12.54
C ARG A 34 -7.49 -13.87 -13.97
N GLN A 35 -8.62 -14.28 -14.34
CA GLN A 35 -8.87 -14.50 -15.74
C GLN A 35 -8.71 -13.25 -16.53
N ILE A 36 -8.83 -12.12 -15.96
CA ILE A 36 -8.66 -10.91 -16.70
C ILE A 36 -7.27 -10.80 -17.20
N ALA A 37 -6.34 -11.31 -16.50
CA ALA A 37 -4.97 -11.21 -16.90
C ALA A 37 -4.74 -11.84 -18.21
N GLN A 38 -5.40 -12.87 -18.52
CA GLN A 38 -5.16 -13.41 -19.77
C GLN A 38 -5.90 -12.83 -20.84
N MET A 39 -6.80 -12.02 -20.54
CA MET A 39 -7.46 -11.38 -21.54
C MET A 39 -6.59 -10.71 -22.46
N ASN A 40 -5.51 -10.32 -22.17
CA ASN A 40 -4.73 -9.58 -23.00
C ASN A 40 -4.04 -10.35 -23.93
#